data_c91162cce80cadb6162bceb708d834a4
#
_entry.id   c91162cce80cadb6162bceb708d834a4
#
_cell.length_a   1.000
_cell.length_b   1.000
_cell.length_c   1.000
_cell.angle_alpha   90.00
_cell.angle_beta   90.00
_cell.angle_gamma   90.00
#
_symmetry.space_group_name_H-M   'P 1'
#
loop_
_entity.id
_entity.type
_entity.pdbx_description
1 polymer ?
#
loop_
_entity_poly.entity_id
_entity_poly.type
_entity_poly.pdbx_seq_one_letter_code
_entity_poly.pdbx_strand_id
1 'polypeptide(L)'
;RLKHAPIGRRPKVNLLAGMCRCGECGAVMAAVSERMDKELAPGQRPPRRTIACDKANRHGCGSNTVKADYVEQIVVDYVLAALEHTDIATARARRAGGDAHQLVASIETDEQFLADLAADYGTQRISRAQFLAAQDPIHARLVLARRRLDQLTIDPSLDGKAFEGVTADSWDRLDLDQQRALVCLFVEHVVIRKGKRGRRFDPSRVQPVTVESAVS
;
A
#
# COMPACT_ATOMS: atom_id res chain seq x y z
N ARG A 1 -1.41 22.11 -27.61
CA ARG A 1 -2.37 21.56 -26.59
C ARG A 1 -2.24 20.05 -26.61
N LEU A 2 -1.35 19.49 -25.79
CA LEU A 2 -1.25 18.06 -25.52
C LEU A 2 -2.44 17.68 -24.63
N LYS A 3 -3.40 16.95 -25.19
CA LYS A 3 -4.49 16.33 -24.42
C LYS A 3 -3.86 15.18 -23.62
N HIS A 4 -3.65 15.37 -22.34
CA HIS A 4 -3.38 14.26 -21.44
C HIS A 4 -4.63 13.38 -21.39
N ALA A 5 -4.56 12.23 -22.06
CA ALA A 5 -5.53 11.16 -21.86
C ALA A 5 -5.49 10.74 -20.38
N PRO A 6 -6.63 10.48 -19.71
CA PRO A 6 -6.64 9.95 -18.36
C PRO A 6 -5.85 8.64 -18.37
N ILE A 7 -4.86 8.56 -17.49
CA ILE A 7 -4.10 7.32 -17.28
C ILE A 7 -5.08 6.31 -16.73
N GLY A 8 -5.64 5.50 -17.62
CA GLY A 8 -6.49 4.39 -17.24
C GLY A 8 -5.73 3.54 -16.23
N ARG A 9 -6.30 3.28 -15.06
CA ARG A 9 -5.74 2.36 -14.09
C ARG A 9 -5.52 1.03 -14.80
N ARG A 10 -4.27 0.69 -15.08
CA ARG A 10 -3.94 -0.66 -15.60
C ARG A 10 -4.45 -1.68 -14.59
N PRO A 11 -5.10 -2.77 -15.03
CA PRO A 11 -5.55 -3.81 -14.12
C PRO A 11 -4.35 -4.27 -13.27
N LYS A 12 -4.55 -4.35 -11.95
CA LYS A 12 -3.52 -4.79 -11.02
C LYS A 12 -3.32 -6.30 -11.23
N VAL A 13 -2.20 -6.68 -11.81
CA VAL A 13 -1.89 -8.09 -12.14
C VAL A 13 -1.24 -8.82 -10.96
N ASN A 14 -0.81 -8.11 -9.92
CA ASN A 14 -0.06 -8.67 -8.79
C ASN A 14 -0.74 -8.36 -7.46
N LEU A 15 -0.91 -9.38 -6.64
CA LEU A 15 -1.56 -9.30 -5.31
C LEU A 15 -0.93 -8.21 -4.44
N LEU A 16 0.39 -8.13 -4.36
CA LEU A 16 1.14 -7.23 -3.49
C LEU A 16 1.66 -5.96 -4.19
N ALA A 17 1.06 -5.56 -5.32
CA ALA A 17 1.50 -4.36 -6.04
C ALA A 17 1.44 -3.10 -5.16
N GLY A 18 2.59 -2.43 -4.97
CA GLY A 18 2.72 -1.22 -4.16
C GLY A 18 2.85 -1.44 -2.65
N MET A 19 2.71 -2.69 -2.17
CA MET A 19 2.80 -3.01 -0.74
C MET A 19 4.21 -3.42 -0.29
N CYS A 20 5.09 -3.84 -1.21
CA CYS A 20 6.41 -4.34 -0.85
C CYS A 20 7.43 -3.22 -0.70
N ARG A 21 8.21 -3.28 0.37
CA ARG A 21 9.31 -2.34 0.66
C ARG A 21 10.63 -3.07 0.78
N CYS A 22 11.69 -2.44 0.29
CA CYS A 22 13.04 -2.99 0.39
C CYS A 22 13.58 -2.83 1.81
N GLY A 23 14.00 -3.93 2.45
CA GLY A 23 14.59 -3.90 3.79
C GLY A 23 15.97 -3.24 3.85
N GLU A 24 16.62 -2.95 2.70
CA GLU A 24 17.92 -2.31 2.64
C GLU A 24 17.85 -0.78 2.49
N CYS A 25 16.84 -0.27 1.76
CA CYS A 25 16.75 1.16 1.43
C CYS A 25 15.35 1.76 1.66
N GLY A 26 14.38 0.99 2.13
CA GLY A 26 13.01 1.45 2.38
C GLY A 26 12.16 1.72 1.13
N ALA A 27 12.75 1.76 -0.05
CA ALA A 27 12.03 2.09 -1.29
C ALA A 27 10.93 1.07 -1.62
N VAL A 28 9.84 1.54 -2.22
CA VAL A 28 8.78 0.67 -2.74
C VAL A 28 9.33 -0.20 -3.86
N MET A 29 9.14 -1.52 -3.73
CA MET A 29 9.58 -2.48 -4.74
C MET A 29 8.54 -2.64 -5.83
N ALA A 30 9.01 -2.82 -7.07
CA ALA A 30 8.15 -3.03 -8.23
C ALA A 30 7.92 -4.52 -8.47
N ALA A 31 6.67 -4.87 -8.75
CA ALA A 31 6.37 -6.17 -9.33
C ALA A 31 6.67 -6.10 -10.84
N VAL A 32 7.60 -6.93 -11.29
CA VAL A 32 8.01 -7.04 -12.68
C VAL A 32 7.59 -8.42 -13.19
N SER A 33 6.77 -8.43 -14.22
CA SER A 33 6.44 -9.66 -14.96
C SER A 33 7.25 -9.66 -16.23
N GLU A 34 7.84 -10.80 -16.59
CA GLU A 34 8.36 -11.00 -17.94
C GLU A 34 7.22 -10.77 -18.92
N ARG A 35 7.44 -9.95 -19.97
CA ARG A 35 6.41 -9.70 -20.99
C ARG A 35 6.03 -11.02 -21.65
N MET A 36 4.75 -11.32 -21.62
CA MET A 36 4.18 -12.34 -22.47
C MET A 36 3.70 -11.66 -23.76
N ASP A 37 4.55 -11.69 -24.77
CA ASP A 37 4.17 -11.17 -26.10
C ASP A 37 3.43 -12.23 -26.95
N LYS A 38 3.26 -13.46 -26.45
CA LYS A 38 2.60 -14.58 -27.15
C LYS A 38 1.87 -15.51 -26.16
N GLU A 39 0.80 -16.15 -26.62
CA GLU A 39 0.19 -17.28 -25.93
C GLU A 39 1.22 -18.36 -25.65
N LEU A 40 1.22 -18.87 -24.41
CA LEU A 40 2.12 -19.96 -24.02
C LEU A 40 1.81 -21.21 -24.82
N ALA A 41 2.80 -21.70 -25.54
CA ALA A 41 2.67 -23.01 -26.17
C ALA A 41 2.56 -24.12 -25.12
N PRO A 42 1.87 -25.24 -25.41
CA PRO A 42 1.77 -26.36 -24.50
C PRO A 42 3.16 -26.81 -24.01
N GLY A 43 3.38 -26.81 -22.69
CA GLY A 43 4.64 -27.18 -22.06
C GLY A 43 5.64 -26.03 -21.80
N GLN A 44 5.34 -24.80 -22.20
CA GLN A 44 6.15 -23.64 -21.81
C GLN A 44 5.90 -23.27 -20.32
N ARG A 45 6.99 -22.91 -19.63
CA ARG A 45 6.89 -22.42 -18.25
C ARG A 45 6.20 -21.06 -18.24
N PRO A 46 5.30 -20.82 -17.25
CA PRO A 46 4.70 -19.51 -17.09
C PRO A 46 5.79 -18.44 -16.83
N PRO A 47 5.56 -17.18 -17.24
CA PRO A 47 6.50 -16.10 -17.05
C PRO A 47 6.80 -15.92 -15.56
N ARG A 48 8.05 -15.66 -15.25
CA ARG A 48 8.49 -15.44 -13.87
C ARG A 48 8.03 -14.08 -13.43
N ARG A 49 7.23 -14.05 -12.37
CA ARG A 49 6.89 -12.82 -11.67
C ARG A 49 7.93 -12.55 -10.59
N THR A 50 8.50 -11.36 -10.58
CA THR A 50 9.50 -10.94 -9.59
C THR A 50 9.11 -9.64 -8.95
N ILE A 51 9.47 -9.48 -7.68
CA ILE A 51 9.40 -8.20 -6.95
C ILE A 51 10.84 -7.70 -6.83
N ALA A 52 11.12 -6.54 -7.38
CA ALA A 52 12.46 -5.98 -7.47
C ALA A 52 12.52 -4.55 -6.92
N CYS A 53 13.61 -4.25 -6.22
CA CYS A 53 13.95 -2.89 -5.85
C CYS A 53 14.59 -2.22 -7.08
N ASP A 54 13.80 -1.39 -7.78
CA ASP A 54 14.23 -0.78 -9.04
C ASP A 54 14.96 0.54 -8.80
N LYS A 55 16.19 0.61 -9.31
CA LYS A 55 17.03 1.80 -9.20
C LYS A 55 16.59 2.92 -10.16
N ALA A 56 16.14 2.56 -11.35
CA ALA A 56 15.87 3.52 -12.42
C ALA A 56 14.56 4.28 -12.21
N ASN A 57 13.50 3.59 -11.81
CA ASN A 57 12.15 4.17 -11.80
C ASN A 57 11.62 4.54 -10.40
N ARG A 58 12.25 4.04 -9.32
CA ARG A 58 11.72 4.19 -7.94
C ARG A 58 12.79 4.57 -6.91
N HIS A 59 13.93 5.06 -7.34
CA HIS A 59 15.05 5.44 -6.47
C HIS A 59 15.48 4.33 -5.49
N GLY A 60 15.31 3.08 -5.87
CA GLY A 60 15.68 1.92 -5.07
C GLY A 60 17.17 1.59 -5.19
N CYS A 61 17.65 0.67 -4.33
CA CYS A 61 19.06 0.25 -4.33
C CYS A 61 19.45 -0.65 -5.51
N GLY A 62 18.48 -1.21 -6.25
CA GLY A 62 18.73 -2.11 -7.39
C GLY A 62 19.30 -3.49 -7.02
N SER A 63 19.49 -3.79 -5.72
CA SER A 63 20.19 -4.99 -5.29
C SER A 63 19.32 -6.06 -4.65
N ASN A 64 18.03 -5.81 -4.49
CA ASN A 64 17.11 -6.73 -3.86
C ASN A 64 16.04 -7.21 -4.83
N THR A 65 15.93 -8.52 -5.01
CA THR A 65 14.98 -9.16 -5.91
C THR A 65 14.49 -10.45 -5.28
N VAL A 66 13.23 -10.79 -5.48
CA VAL A 66 12.60 -12.03 -4.99
C VAL A 66 11.52 -12.48 -5.97
N LYS A 67 11.23 -13.78 -6.04
CA LYS A 67 10.07 -14.29 -6.79
C LYS A 67 8.78 -13.87 -6.10
N ALA A 68 7.83 -13.34 -6.87
CA ALA A 68 6.55 -12.86 -6.34
C ALA A 68 5.78 -13.99 -5.64
N ASP A 69 5.76 -15.17 -6.23
CA ASP A 69 5.00 -16.33 -5.73
C ASP A 69 5.39 -16.70 -4.28
N TYR A 70 6.69 -16.61 -3.94
CA TYR A 70 7.13 -16.91 -2.57
C TYR A 70 6.66 -15.86 -1.56
N VAL A 71 6.65 -14.60 -1.96
CA VAL A 71 6.22 -13.49 -1.09
C VAL A 71 4.70 -13.53 -0.93
N GLU A 72 3.98 -13.73 -2.04
CA GLU A 72 2.52 -13.85 -2.05
C GLU A 72 2.06 -15.00 -1.15
N GLN A 73 2.70 -16.18 -1.25
CA GLN A 73 2.35 -17.33 -0.39
C GLN A 73 2.52 -17.01 1.09
N ILE A 74 3.64 -16.43 1.51
CA ILE A 74 3.88 -16.07 2.91
C ILE A 74 2.83 -15.08 3.42
N VAL A 75 2.46 -14.10 2.60
CA VAL A 75 1.45 -13.11 2.98
C VAL A 75 0.06 -13.73 3.05
N VAL A 76 -0.28 -14.63 2.12
CA VAL A 76 -1.56 -15.36 2.14
C VAL A 76 -1.65 -16.25 3.38
N ASP A 77 -0.60 -17.03 3.67
CA ASP A 77 -0.55 -17.88 4.88
C ASP A 77 -0.72 -17.05 6.16
N TYR A 78 -0.07 -15.87 6.19
CA TYR A 78 -0.23 -14.93 7.31
C TYR A 78 -1.66 -14.42 7.45
N VAL A 79 -2.30 -13.99 6.35
CA VAL A 79 -3.67 -13.48 6.36
C VAL A 79 -4.66 -14.57 6.77
N LEU A 80 -4.51 -15.78 6.26
CA LEU A 80 -5.36 -16.91 6.62
C LEU A 80 -5.24 -17.26 8.11
N ALA A 81 -4.01 -17.31 8.64
CA ALA A 81 -3.80 -17.51 10.07
C ALA A 81 -4.39 -16.37 10.93
N ALA A 82 -4.31 -15.13 10.46
CA ALA A 82 -4.92 -13.99 11.15
C ALA A 82 -6.45 -14.06 11.16
N LEU A 83 -7.07 -14.56 10.09
CA LEU A 83 -8.52 -14.78 9.99
C LEU A 83 -9.03 -15.85 10.96
N GLU A 84 -8.21 -16.82 11.34
CA GLU A 84 -8.58 -17.82 12.36
C GLU A 84 -8.78 -17.22 13.77
N HIS A 85 -8.11 -16.09 14.03
CA HIS A 85 -8.06 -15.45 15.35
C HIS A 85 -8.77 -14.09 15.41
N THR A 86 -9.11 -13.50 14.28
CA THR A 86 -9.70 -12.16 14.20
C THR A 86 -10.78 -12.14 13.14
N ASP A 87 -12.01 -11.78 13.53
CA ASP A 87 -13.08 -11.59 12.56
C ASP A 87 -12.85 -10.32 11.70
N ILE A 88 -13.45 -10.33 10.53
CA ILE A 88 -13.28 -9.25 9.53
C ILE A 88 -13.78 -7.90 10.05
N ALA A 89 -14.86 -7.89 10.84
CA ALA A 89 -15.41 -6.64 11.38
C ALA A 89 -14.43 -5.98 12.35
N THR A 90 -13.80 -6.79 13.22
CA THR A 90 -12.75 -6.32 14.13
C THR A 90 -11.50 -5.85 13.36
N ALA A 91 -11.05 -6.59 12.34
CA ALA A 91 -9.92 -6.17 11.51
C ALA A 91 -10.20 -4.85 10.76
N ARG A 92 -11.43 -4.67 10.28
CA ARG A 92 -11.90 -3.40 9.66
C ARG A 92 -11.89 -2.24 10.65
N ALA A 93 -12.44 -2.45 11.84
CA ALA A 93 -12.48 -1.43 12.87
C ALA A 93 -11.05 -0.97 13.26
N ARG A 94 -10.12 -1.91 13.39
CA ARG A 94 -8.70 -1.62 13.66
C ARG A 94 -8.07 -0.83 12.52
N ARG A 95 -8.27 -1.27 11.27
CA ARG A 95 -7.75 -0.58 10.08
C ARG A 95 -8.31 0.83 9.95
N ALA A 96 -9.63 0.99 10.08
CA ALA A 96 -10.29 2.30 10.03
C ALA A 96 -9.82 3.21 11.17
N GLY A 97 -9.65 2.66 12.36
CA GLY A 97 -9.14 3.40 13.51
C GLY A 97 -7.71 3.93 13.29
N GLY A 98 -6.81 3.10 12.77
CA GLY A 98 -5.43 3.50 12.47
C GLY A 98 -5.35 4.57 11.37
N ASP A 99 -6.01 4.34 10.25
CA ASP A 99 -6.04 5.29 9.12
C ASP A 99 -6.73 6.61 9.53
N ALA A 100 -7.83 6.54 10.30
CA ALA A 100 -8.53 7.72 10.82
C ALA A 100 -7.65 8.53 11.78
N HIS A 101 -6.93 7.88 12.70
CA HIS A 101 -6.00 8.54 13.63
C HIS A 101 -4.89 9.29 12.88
N GLN A 102 -4.28 8.66 11.88
CA GLN A 102 -3.24 9.30 11.07
C GLN A 102 -3.78 10.51 10.29
N LEU A 103 -4.99 10.39 9.74
CA LEU A 103 -5.63 11.50 9.03
C LEU A 103 -5.98 12.66 9.96
N VAL A 104 -6.51 12.35 11.14
CA VAL A 104 -6.79 13.38 12.16
C VAL A 104 -5.52 14.09 12.58
N ALA A 105 -4.44 13.37 12.90
CA ALA A 105 -3.15 13.95 13.26
C ALA A 105 -2.57 14.83 12.12
N SER A 106 -2.73 14.40 10.86
CA SER A 106 -2.29 15.20 9.71
C SER A 106 -3.12 16.49 9.52
N ILE A 107 -4.43 16.42 9.77
CA ILE A 107 -5.33 17.57 9.74
C ILE A 107 -4.94 18.57 10.83
N GLU A 108 -4.76 18.11 12.07
CA GLU A 108 -4.33 18.96 13.18
C GLU A 108 -2.99 19.65 12.90
N THR A 109 -2.04 18.92 12.32
CA THR A 109 -0.73 19.48 11.92
C THR A 109 -0.89 20.58 10.87
N ASP A 110 -1.67 20.34 9.83
CA ASP A 110 -1.89 21.31 8.76
C ASP A 110 -2.69 22.54 9.26
N GLU A 111 -3.65 22.37 10.17
CA GLU A 111 -4.38 23.46 10.82
C GLU A 111 -3.45 24.32 11.69
N GLN A 112 -2.53 23.68 12.44
CA GLN A 112 -1.50 24.40 13.20
C GLN A 112 -0.58 25.20 12.31
N PHE A 113 -0.13 24.64 11.17
CA PHE A 113 0.66 25.37 10.17
C PHE A 113 -0.09 26.61 9.63
N LEU A 114 -1.39 26.50 9.38
CA LEU A 114 -2.18 27.68 8.95
C LEU A 114 -2.27 28.75 10.04
N ALA A 115 -2.40 28.34 11.31
CA ALA A 115 -2.41 29.26 12.43
C ALA A 115 -1.07 29.99 12.59
N ASP A 116 0.05 29.25 12.50
CA ASP A 116 1.40 29.83 12.58
C ASP A 116 1.66 30.79 11.39
N LEU A 117 1.25 30.40 10.19
CA LEU A 117 1.34 31.24 9.01
C LEU A 117 0.54 32.53 9.12
N ALA A 118 -0.66 32.47 9.73
CA ALA A 118 -1.49 33.63 9.98
C ALA A 118 -0.86 34.57 11.03
N ALA A 119 -0.23 34.00 12.07
CA ALA A 119 0.49 34.76 13.08
C ALA A 119 1.72 35.48 12.48
N ASP A 120 2.48 34.82 11.63
CA ASP A 120 3.63 35.41 10.96
C ASP A 120 3.21 36.53 9.98
N TYR A 121 2.09 36.37 9.30
CA TYR A 121 1.53 37.43 8.47
C TYR A 121 1.04 38.61 9.34
N GLY A 122 0.34 38.33 10.43
CA GLY A 122 -0.17 39.37 11.36
C GLY A 122 0.97 40.18 12.00
N THR A 123 2.12 39.56 12.25
CA THR A 123 3.33 40.19 12.79
C THR A 123 4.25 40.78 11.71
N GLN A 124 3.79 40.79 10.44
CA GLN A 124 4.53 41.31 9.29
C GLN A 124 5.89 40.60 9.02
N ARG A 125 6.07 39.37 9.51
CA ARG A 125 7.27 38.57 9.23
C ARG A 125 7.29 38.03 7.80
N ILE A 126 6.12 37.87 7.20
CA ILE A 126 5.94 37.43 5.83
C ILE A 126 5.04 38.40 5.06
N SER A 127 5.27 38.51 3.77
CA SER A 127 4.43 39.33 2.87
C SER A 127 3.12 38.61 2.54
N ARG A 128 2.11 39.37 2.08
CA ARG A 128 0.85 38.84 1.59
C ARG A 128 1.04 37.78 0.48
N ALA A 129 1.99 37.98 -0.41
CA ALA A 129 2.26 37.04 -1.50
C ALA A 129 2.80 35.72 -0.96
N GLN A 130 3.70 35.76 0.01
CA GLN A 130 4.22 34.55 0.68
C GLN A 130 3.13 33.84 1.46
N PHE A 131 2.29 34.57 2.19
CA PHE A 131 1.16 33.99 2.90
C PHE A 131 0.23 33.22 1.97
N LEU A 132 -0.24 33.84 0.87
CA LEU A 132 -1.14 33.19 -0.08
C LEU A 132 -0.49 31.98 -0.77
N ALA A 133 0.77 32.09 -1.18
CA ALA A 133 1.48 31.00 -1.82
C ALA A 133 1.68 29.77 -0.90
N ALA A 134 1.85 29.99 0.40
CA ALA A 134 1.99 28.92 1.38
C ALA A 134 0.63 28.34 1.81
N GLN A 135 -0.43 29.12 1.85
CA GLN A 135 -1.77 28.74 2.28
C GLN A 135 -2.42 27.73 1.31
N ASP A 136 -2.31 27.96 0.00
CA ASP A 136 -3.01 27.17 -1.02
C ASP A 136 -2.68 25.65 -0.96
N PRO A 137 -1.40 25.23 -0.91
CA PRO A 137 -1.07 23.80 -0.83
C PRO A 137 -1.54 23.15 0.47
N ILE A 138 -1.57 23.89 1.59
CA ILE A 138 -2.05 23.37 2.89
C ILE A 138 -3.56 23.15 2.82
N HIS A 139 -4.32 24.12 2.30
CA HIS A 139 -5.76 23.95 2.09
C HIS A 139 -6.09 22.77 1.18
N ALA A 140 -5.34 22.58 0.10
CA ALA A 140 -5.52 21.43 -0.79
C ALA A 140 -5.32 20.09 -0.05
N ARG A 141 -4.29 19.98 0.81
CA ARG A 141 -4.05 18.79 1.64
C ARG A 141 -5.18 18.55 2.64
N LEU A 142 -5.63 19.59 3.34
CA LEU A 142 -6.75 19.53 4.27
C LEU A 142 -8.03 19.02 3.61
N VAL A 143 -8.37 19.54 2.43
CA VAL A 143 -9.55 19.07 1.68
C VAL A 143 -9.44 17.59 1.34
N LEU A 144 -8.26 17.13 0.89
CA LEU A 144 -8.04 15.73 0.55
C LEU A 144 -8.07 14.83 1.78
N ALA A 145 -7.45 15.26 2.89
CA ALA A 145 -7.44 14.49 4.14
C ALA A 145 -8.84 14.34 4.73
N ARG A 146 -9.63 15.41 4.77
CA ARG A 146 -11.02 15.38 5.24
C ARG A 146 -11.90 14.48 4.37
N ARG A 147 -11.82 14.60 3.03
CA ARG A 147 -12.52 13.68 2.13
C ARG A 147 -12.13 12.23 2.33
N ARG A 148 -10.85 11.97 2.62
CA ARG A 148 -10.39 10.62 2.88
C ARG A 148 -10.94 10.08 4.20
N LEU A 149 -11.00 10.92 5.23
CA LEU A 149 -11.60 10.56 6.52
C LEU A 149 -13.09 10.23 6.36
N ASP A 150 -13.83 11.02 5.58
CA ASP A 150 -15.24 10.74 5.26
C ASP A 150 -15.41 9.40 4.53
N GLN A 151 -14.50 9.08 3.60
CA GLN A 151 -14.55 7.82 2.85
C GLN A 151 -14.25 6.58 3.71
N LEU A 152 -13.41 6.69 4.74
CA LEU A 152 -13.14 5.58 5.64
C LEU A 152 -14.36 5.14 6.44
N THR A 153 -15.30 6.07 6.64
CA THR A 153 -16.59 5.80 7.31
C THR A 153 -17.59 5.08 6.40
N ILE A 154 -17.39 5.10 5.07
CA ILE A 154 -18.40 4.71 4.07
C ILE A 154 -17.84 3.70 3.04
N ASP A 155 -16.77 2.96 3.26
CA ASP A 155 -16.29 2.03 2.22
C ASP A 155 -17.19 0.77 2.11
N PRO A 156 -18.15 0.75 1.13
CA PRO A 156 -19.05 -0.38 0.92
C PRO A 156 -18.39 -1.53 0.13
N SER A 157 -17.18 -1.34 -0.39
CA SER A 157 -16.51 -2.31 -1.28
C SER A 157 -16.05 -3.58 -0.55
N LEU A 158 -16.14 -3.56 0.79
CA LEU A 158 -15.89 -4.70 1.65
C LEU A 158 -17.20 -5.15 2.31
N ASP A 159 -18.19 -5.57 1.52
CA ASP A 159 -19.39 -6.18 2.08
C ASP A 159 -18.98 -7.43 2.90
N GLY A 160 -19.13 -7.33 4.24
CA GLY A 160 -18.63 -8.35 5.18
C GLY A 160 -19.10 -9.76 4.86
N LYS A 161 -20.29 -9.87 4.24
CA LYS A 161 -20.86 -11.14 3.79
C LYS A 161 -20.04 -11.85 2.72
N ALA A 162 -19.30 -11.11 1.86
CA ALA A 162 -18.47 -11.69 0.81
C ALA A 162 -17.24 -12.42 1.35
N PHE A 163 -16.88 -12.18 2.61
CA PHE A 163 -15.67 -12.71 3.24
C PHE A 163 -15.94 -13.59 4.47
N GLU A 164 -17.22 -13.82 4.82
CA GLU A 164 -17.57 -14.74 5.91
C GLU A 164 -17.10 -16.15 5.57
N GLY A 165 -16.32 -16.77 6.47
CA GLY A 165 -15.82 -18.14 6.32
C GLY A 165 -14.74 -18.32 5.25
N VAL A 166 -13.97 -17.28 4.93
CA VAL A 166 -12.82 -17.43 4.04
C VAL A 166 -11.79 -18.36 4.68
N THR A 167 -11.48 -19.45 3.99
CA THR A 167 -10.48 -20.45 4.32
C THR A 167 -9.45 -20.57 3.21
N ALA A 168 -8.41 -21.37 3.39
CA ALA A 168 -7.45 -21.66 2.34
C ALA A 168 -8.13 -22.20 1.06
N ASP A 169 -9.13 -23.06 1.20
CA ASP A 169 -9.84 -23.67 0.05
C ASP A 169 -10.73 -22.66 -0.71
N SER A 170 -11.20 -21.60 -0.04
CA SER A 170 -12.04 -20.57 -0.64
C SER A 170 -11.22 -19.36 -1.15
N TRP A 171 -9.96 -19.22 -0.72
CA TRP A 171 -9.08 -18.13 -1.13
C TRP A 171 -8.93 -18.01 -2.65
N ASP A 172 -8.74 -19.14 -3.32
CA ASP A 172 -8.55 -19.19 -4.78
C ASP A 172 -9.83 -18.86 -5.59
N ARG A 173 -10.98 -18.83 -4.92
CA ARG A 173 -12.26 -18.44 -5.52
C ARG A 173 -12.49 -16.93 -5.48
N LEU A 174 -11.76 -16.20 -4.65
CA LEU A 174 -11.81 -14.75 -4.57
C LEU A 174 -11.15 -14.14 -5.80
N ASP A 175 -11.72 -13.06 -6.31
CA ASP A 175 -11.04 -12.27 -7.32
C ASP A 175 -9.84 -11.51 -6.71
N LEU A 176 -8.97 -10.97 -7.57
CA LEU A 176 -7.75 -10.31 -7.14
C LEU A 176 -8.01 -9.06 -6.27
N ASP A 177 -9.09 -8.32 -6.53
CA ASP A 177 -9.41 -7.13 -5.73
C ASP A 177 -9.93 -7.53 -4.35
N GLN A 178 -10.70 -8.61 -4.23
CA GLN A 178 -11.13 -9.21 -2.97
C GLN A 178 -9.94 -9.74 -2.16
N GLN A 179 -9.04 -10.49 -2.80
CA GLN A 179 -7.81 -10.98 -2.15
C GLN A 179 -6.96 -9.81 -1.63
N ARG A 180 -6.78 -8.77 -2.44
CA ARG A 180 -6.06 -7.56 -2.02
C ARG A 180 -6.74 -6.83 -0.88
N ALA A 181 -8.06 -6.75 -0.90
CA ALA A 181 -8.82 -6.13 0.19
C ALA A 181 -8.57 -6.85 1.52
N LEU A 182 -8.60 -8.19 1.51
CA LEU A 182 -8.26 -8.99 2.70
C LEU A 182 -6.81 -8.79 3.14
N VAL A 183 -5.85 -8.81 2.21
CA VAL A 183 -4.45 -8.54 2.56
C VAL A 183 -4.31 -7.16 3.22
N CYS A 184 -4.94 -6.14 2.65
CA CYS A 184 -4.88 -4.77 3.20
C CYS A 184 -5.54 -4.63 4.57
N LEU A 185 -6.46 -5.51 4.97
CA LEU A 185 -7.03 -5.47 6.33
C LEU A 185 -6.02 -5.84 7.42
N PHE A 186 -5.13 -6.78 7.14
CA PHE A 186 -4.20 -7.34 8.12
C PHE A 186 -2.77 -6.83 7.95
N VAL A 187 -2.38 -6.47 6.73
CA VAL A 187 -1.00 -6.11 6.38
C VAL A 187 -0.95 -4.67 5.85
N GLU A 188 -0.15 -3.85 6.49
CA GLU A 188 0.13 -2.48 6.05
C GLU A 188 1.10 -2.49 4.87
N HIS A 189 2.22 -3.14 5.04
CA HIS A 189 3.22 -3.35 4.00
C HIS A 189 4.08 -4.59 4.30
N VAL A 190 4.87 -5.02 3.31
CA VAL A 190 5.74 -6.19 3.42
C VAL A 190 7.19 -5.75 3.26
N VAL A 191 8.00 -5.95 4.28
CA VAL A 191 9.44 -5.67 4.21
C VAL A 191 10.17 -6.90 3.67
N ILE A 192 10.95 -6.71 2.61
CA ILE A 192 11.71 -7.77 1.96
C ILE A 192 13.21 -7.49 2.13
N ARG A 193 13.89 -8.33 2.92
CA ARG A 193 15.33 -8.24 3.13
C ARG A 193 16.10 -8.89 1.97
N LYS A 194 17.34 -8.46 1.78
CA LYS A 194 18.22 -8.97 0.73
C LYS A 194 18.57 -10.45 0.96
N GLY A 195 18.51 -11.25 -0.10
CA GLY A 195 18.93 -12.65 -0.06
C GLY A 195 20.42 -12.84 -0.31
N LYS A 196 20.95 -13.96 0.16
CA LYS A 196 22.32 -14.40 -0.15
C LYS A 196 22.35 -15.03 -1.54
N ARG A 197 23.27 -14.59 -2.40
CA ARG A 197 23.44 -15.12 -3.76
C ARG A 197 23.73 -16.63 -3.71
N GLY A 198 23.11 -17.40 -4.61
CA GLY A 198 23.34 -18.83 -4.72
C GLY A 198 22.70 -19.73 -3.63
N ARG A 199 21.95 -19.14 -2.68
CA ARG A 199 21.21 -19.91 -1.67
C ARG A 199 19.73 -20.05 -2.06
N ARG A 200 19.09 -21.11 -1.49
CA ARG A 200 17.63 -21.28 -1.57
C ARG A 200 16.93 -20.09 -0.95
N PHE A 201 15.69 -19.88 -1.33
CA PHE A 201 14.85 -18.85 -0.73
C PHE A 201 14.70 -19.09 0.77
N ASP A 202 14.89 -18.02 1.53
CA ASP A 202 14.73 -18.01 2.99
C ASP A 202 13.46 -17.21 3.33
N PRO A 203 12.42 -17.87 3.88
CA PRO A 203 11.16 -17.19 4.23
C PRO A 203 11.32 -16.05 5.24
N SER A 204 12.32 -16.11 6.12
CA SER A 204 12.57 -15.07 7.13
C SER A 204 12.93 -13.71 6.57
N ARG A 205 13.23 -13.64 5.26
CA ARG A 205 13.45 -12.38 4.53
C ARG A 205 12.19 -11.57 4.29
N VAL A 206 11.03 -12.21 4.37
CA VAL A 206 9.74 -11.60 4.11
C VAL A 206 9.05 -11.35 5.44
N GLN A 207 8.81 -10.10 5.76
CA GLN A 207 8.21 -9.70 7.02
C GLN A 207 6.96 -8.87 6.73
N PRO A 208 5.76 -9.45 6.85
CA PRO A 208 4.53 -8.67 6.87
C PRO A 208 4.53 -7.74 8.09
N VAL A 209 4.29 -6.46 7.85
CA VAL A 209 4.09 -5.47 8.91
C VAL A 209 2.59 -5.32 9.10
N THR A 210 2.14 -5.53 10.33
CA THR A 210 0.73 -5.53 10.67
C THR A 210 0.22 -4.12 10.94
N VAL A 211 -1.08 -3.94 10.80
CA VAL A 211 -1.76 -2.68 11.13
C VAL A 211 -1.59 -2.32 12.62
N GLU A 212 -1.43 -3.32 13.50
CA GLU A 212 -1.23 -3.11 14.95
C GLU A 212 0.19 -2.61 15.31
N SER A 213 1.19 -2.91 14.47
CA SER A 213 2.58 -2.53 14.74
C SER A 213 2.88 -1.06 14.45
N ALA A 214 1.97 -0.35 13.83
CA ALA A 214 2.15 1.05 13.42
C ALA A 214 1.71 2.07 14.50
N VAL A 215 1.18 1.61 15.64
CA VAL A 215 0.64 2.44 16.73
C VAL A 215 1.57 2.48 17.95
N SER A 216 2.84 2.11 17.79
CA SER A 216 3.85 2.17 18.87
C SER A 216 4.87 3.26 18.63
#